data_60319f84826afee52d4245e602ac6c39
#
_entry.id   60319f84826afee52d4245e602ac6c39
#
_cell.length_a   1.000
_cell.length_b   1.000
_cell.length_c   1.000
_cell.angle_alpha   90.00
_cell.angle_beta   90.00
_cell.angle_gamma   90.00
#
_symmetry.space_group_name_H-M   'P 1'
#
loop_
_entity.id
_entity.type
_entity.pdbx_description
1 polymer ?
#
loop_
_entity_poly.entity_id
_entity_poly.type
_entity_poly.pdbx_seq_one_letter_code
_entity_poly.pdbx_strand_id
1 'polypeptide(L)'
;MANILERIVAFKKKEVENFKKELKQDVLVQRTDILKMSQIAPMSQIINKSTTGIIAEFIRKSPSTGWINKDANPSVIPISYERNGASALSILTDSYYFGGSNIHIRNAKLSKVSIPILYKDIIVDEYQIYQAKLYGASAILLIASCLTKEECQTFIDKAHELQMEVLLEMHTEAETEYAELRPDMCGINNKDIESSEIDVNKSFELFARLPVDSIKVSESGLYDPNTVKQLKALGYSGFLIGEQFMRQPDPGLALNVFISQLWTPTGPLPGSPTP
;
A
#
# COMPACT_ATOMS: atom_id res chain seq x y z
N MET A 1 -14.89 -4.62 -24.84
CA MET A 1 -13.42 -4.78 -24.67
C MET A 1 -13.19 -4.98 -23.19
N ALA A 2 -12.30 -5.90 -22.79
CA ALA A 2 -11.95 -6.07 -21.38
C ALA A 2 -11.40 -4.75 -20.81
N ASN A 3 -11.84 -4.37 -19.60
CA ASN A 3 -11.36 -3.18 -18.92
C ASN A 3 -9.89 -3.34 -18.50
N ILE A 4 -9.25 -2.27 -18.06
CA ILE A 4 -7.80 -2.30 -17.71
C ILE A 4 -7.53 -3.28 -16.58
N LEU A 5 -8.41 -3.35 -15.57
CA LEU A 5 -8.26 -4.23 -14.42
C LEU A 5 -8.35 -5.71 -14.84
N GLU A 6 -9.34 -6.09 -15.66
CA GLU A 6 -9.46 -7.45 -16.20
C GLU A 6 -8.21 -7.88 -16.97
N ARG A 7 -7.62 -6.97 -17.74
CA ARG A 7 -6.36 -7.21 -18.48
C ARG A 7 -5.18 -7.42 -17.53
N ILE A 8 -5.09 -6.61 -16.45
CA ILE A 8 -4.04 -6.73 -15.45
C ILE A 8 -4.19 -8.07 -14.71
N VAL A 9 -5.39 -8.43 -14.27
CA VAL A 9 -5.69 -9.70 -13.59
C VAL A 9 -5.35 -10.89 -14.48
N ALA A 10 -5.79 -10.87 -15.76
CA ALA A 10 -5.49 -11.96 -16.69
C ALA A 10 -3.98 -12.12 -16.96
N PHE A 11 -3.26 -11.00 -17.06
CA PHE A 11 -1.80 -11.02 -17.19
C PHE A 11 -1.14 -11.60 -15.94
N LYS A 12 -1.57 -11.14 -14.74
CA LYS A 12 -1.03 -11.60 -13.46
C LYS A 12 -1.22 -13.11 -13.25
N LYS A 13 -2.39 -13.65 -13.59
CA LYS A 13 -2.63 -15.11 -13.54
C LYS A 13 -1.60 -15.88 -14.36
N LYS A 14 -1.29 -15.44 -15.59
CA LYS A 14 -0.25 -16.05 -16.43
C LYS A 14 1.16 -15.89 -15.84
N GLU A 15 1.46 -14.74 -15.27
CA GLU A 15 2.75 -14.48 -14.61
C GLU A 15 2.95 -15.45 -13.43
N VAL A 16 1.93 -15.63 -12.58
CA VAL A 16 1.97 -16.57 -11.45
C VAL A 16 2.13 -18.02 -11.92
N GLU A 17 1.43 -18.45 -13.00
CA GLU A 17 1.65 -19.76 -13.58
C GLU A 17 3.10 -20.00 -14.02
N ASN A 18 3.75 -18.98 -14.55
CA ASN A 18 5.18 -19.06 -14.91
C ASN A 18 6.08 -19.15 -13.68
N PHE A 19 5.81 -18.36 -12.64
CA PHE A 19 6.55 -18.47 -11.38
C PHE A 19 6.42 -19.86 -10.75
N LYS A 20 5.23 -20.47 -10.79
CA LYS A 20 5.01 -21.85 -10.32
C LYS A 20 5.81 -22.91 -11.09
N LYS A 21 6.14 -22.65 -12.36
CA LYS A 21 7.03 -23.52 -13.16
C LYS A 21 8.50 -23.39 -12.75
N GLU A 22 8.94 -22.16 -12.41
CA GLU A 22 10.32 -21.87 -12.01
C GLU A 22 10.60 -22.35 -10.56
N LEU A 23 9.67 -22.10 -9.66
CA LEU A 23 9.74 -22.51 -8.27
C LEU A 23 8.40 -23.13 -7.84
N LYS A 24 8.39 -24.45 -7.61
CA LYS A 24 7.19 -25.17 -7.20
C LYS A 24 6.65 -24.65 -5.88
N GLN A 25 5.34 -24.65 -5.73
CA GLN A 25 4.66 -24.09 -4.55
C GLN A 25 5.05 -24.81 -3.24
N ASP A 26 5.21 -26.14 -3.27
CA ASP A 26 5.65 -26.92 -2.11
C ASP A 26 7.02 -26.49 -1.60
N VAL A 27 7.97 -26.20 -2.50
CA VAL A 27 9.29 -25.68 -2.15
C VAL A 27 9.19 -24.27 -1.57
N LEU A 28 8.30 -23.44 -2.12
CA LEU A 28 8.07 -22.09 -1.62
C LEU A 28 7.47 -22.13 -0.20
N VAL A 29 6.48 -22.99 0.03
CA VAL A 29 5.87 -23.24 1.35
C VAL A 29 6.93 -23.63 2.39
N GLN A 30 7.76 -24.65 2.09
CA GLN A 30 8.85 -25.09 2.98
C GLN A 30 9.81 -23.96 3.36
N ARG A 31 10.15 -23.09 2.41
CA ARG A 31 11.04 -21.93 2.67
C ARG A 31 10.38 -20.90 3.58
N THR A 32 9.08 -20.68 3.45
CA THR A 32 8.34 -19.70 4.27
C THR A 32 8.11 -20.22 5.68
N ASP A 33 7.96 -21.52 5.89
CA ASP A 33 7.80 -22.12 7.24
C ASP A 33 9.01 -21.84 8.13
N ILE A 34 10.21 -21.82 7.56
CA ILE A 34 11.45 -21.45 8.27
C ILE A 34 11.43 -19.98 8.73
N LEU A 35 10.72 -19.11 8.00
CA LEU A 35 10.69 -17.66 8.24
C LEU A 35 9.57 -17.21 9.19
N LYS A 36 8.67 -18.11 9.61
CA LYS A 36 7.58 -17.80 10.55
C LYS A 36 8.06 -17.26 11.91
N MET A 37 9.34 -17.40 12.23
CA MET A 37 9.90 -17.02 13.53
C MET A 37 10.34 -15.57 13.67
N SER A 38 10.39 -14.77 12.59
CA SER A 38 10.77 -13.36 12.68
C SER A 38 9.53 -12.49 12.88
N GLN A 39 9.28 -12.06 14.11
CA GLN A 39 8.22 -11.11 14.43
C GLN A 39 8.64 -9.70 13.99
N ILE A 40 7.94 -9.16 13.01
CA ILE A 40 7.95 -7.72 12.72
C ILE A 40 6.70 -7.15 13.40
N ALA A 41 6.81 -5.97 14.00
CA ALA A 41 5.65 -5.33 14.61
C ALA A 41 4.54 -5.13 13.56
N PRO A 42 3.27 -5.39 13.92
CA PRO A 42 2.14 -5.26 13.00
C PRO A 42 2.06 -3.86 12.39
N MET A 43 1.89 -3.77 11.07
CA MET A 43 1.81 -2.52 10.32
C MET A 43 0.65 -1.65 10.80
N SER A 44 -0.51 -2.26 11.03
CA SER A 44 -1.71 -1.62 11.55
C SER A 44 -1.46 -0.89 12.87
N GLN A 45 -0.77 -1.54 13.81
CA GLN A 45 -0.43 -0.95 15.11
C GLN A 45 0.55 0.22 14.99
N ILE A 46 1.55 0.09 14.11
CA ILE A 46 2.52 1.17 13.87
C ILE A 46 1.83 2.38 13.27
N ILE A 47 1.01 2.19 12.26
CA ILE A 47 0.25 3.26 11.60
C ILE A 47 -0.69 3.94 12.61
N ASN A 48 -1.43 3.16 13.39
CA ASN A 48 -2.39 3.68 14.35
C ASN A 48 -1.74 4.50 15.49
N LYS A 49 -0.54 4.11 15.90
CA LYS A 49 0.23 4.84 16.93
C LYS A 49 1.05 5.99 16.38
N SER A 50 1.21 6.06 15.06
CA SER A 50 2.04 7.07 14.42
C SER A 50 1.39 8.45 14.47
N THR A 51 2.23 9.44 14.68
CA THR A 51 1.80 10.84 14.58
C THR A 51 1.46 11.24 13.14
N THR A 52 2.14 10.69 12.14
CA THR A 52 1.92 11.01 10.72
C THR A 52 1.09 9.98 9.98
N GLY A 53 1.28 8.69 10.25
CA GLY A 53 0.65 7.58 9.55
C GLY A 53 1.08 7.44 8.08
N ILE A 54 2.17 8.06 7.65
CA ILE A 54 2.59 8.03 6.24
C ILE A 54 3.15 6.65 5.88
N ILE A 55 2.52 6.03 4.87
CA ILE A 55 3.00 4.85 4.17
C ILE A 55 3.67 5.34 2.89
N ALA A 56 5.01 5.42 2.90
CA ALA A 56 5.75 5.93 1.76
C ALA A 56 5.91 4.83 0.70
N GLU A 57 5.48 5.13 -0.55
CA GLU A 57 5.47 4.12 -1.60
C GLU A 57 6.67 4.25 -2.53
N PHE A 58 7.36 3.13 -2.73
CA PHE A 58 8.37 2.95 -3.77
C PHE A 58 7.70 2.44 -5.04
N ILE A 59 7.48 3.35 -5.98
CA ILE A 59 6.85 3.10 -7.28
C ILE A 59 7.72 3.68 -8.40
N ARG A 60 8.01 2.86 -9.42
CA ARG A 60 8.87 3.27 -10.54
C ARG A 60 8.09 3.65 -11.79
N LYS A 61 6.91 3.07 -11.97
CA LYS A 61 6.06 3.20 -13.17
C LYS A 61 4.60 3.07 -12.78
N SER A 62 3.69 3.67 -13.54
CA SER A 62 2.25 3.37 -13.44
C SER A 62 1.62 3.29 -14.83
N PRO A 63 0.48 2.59 -14.99
CA PRO A 63 -0.22 2.49 -16.27
C PRO A 63 -0.61 3.85 -16.85
N SER A 64 -0.99 4.81 -16.01
CA SER A 64 -1.45 6.14 -16.42
C SER A 64 -0.31 7.11 -16.74
N THR A 65 0.82 7.02 -16.01
CA THR A 65 1.92 7.99 -16.08
C THR A 65 3.11 7.48 -16.91
N GLY A 66 3.24 6.14 -17.08
CA GLY A 66 4.48 5.54 -17.58
C GLY A 66 5.57 5.54 -16.49
N TRP A 67 6.83 5.74 -16.90
CA TRP A 67 7.93 5.80 -15.95
C TRP A 67 7.91 7.08 -15.11
N ILE A 68 7.82 6.91 -13.80
CA ILE A 68 7.89 7.98 -12.79
C ILE A 68 9.36 8.22 -12.42
N ASN A 69 10.07 7.13 -12.08
CA ASN A 69 11.50 7.15 -11.74
C ASN A 69 12.13 5.80 -12.14
N LYS A 70 12.63 5.72 -13.38
CA LYS A 70 13.13 4.47 -13.95
C LYS A 70 14.38 3.97 -13.23
N ASP A 71 15.22 4.89 -12.76
CA ASP A 71 16.52 4.60 -12.16
C ASP A 71 16.47 4.52 -10.62
N ALA A 72 15.25 4.57 -10.05
CA ALA A 72 15.05 4.47 -8.61
C ALA A 72 15.68 3.19 -8.02
N ASN A 73 16.52 3.39 -7.00
CA ASN A 73 17.26 2.31 -6.37
C ASN A 73 16.53 1.78 -5.12
N PRO A 74 16.09 0.50 -5.12
CA PRO A 74 15.37 -0.10 -4.00
C PRO A 74 16.24 -0.34 -2.75
N SER A 75 17.57 -0.21 -2.85
CA SER A 75 18.47 -0.26 -1.70
C SER A 75 18.70 1.10 -1.04
N VAL A 76 18.26 2.20 -1.68
CA VAL A 76 18.54 3.57 -1.21
C VAL A 76 17.25 4.27 -0.78
N ILE A 77 16.23 4.30 -1.66
CA ILE A 77 15.02 5.10 -1.41
C ILE A 77 14.21 4.56 -0.22
N PRO A 78 13.96 3.24 -0.06
CA PRO A 78 13.19 2.74 1.08
C PRO A 78 13.82 3.08 2.44
N ILE A 79 15.12 2.94 2.58
CA ILE A 79 15.82 3.31 3.83
C ILE A 79 15.86 4.84 4.02
N SER A 80 15.89 5.60 2.94
CA SER A 80 15.76 7.07 3.01
C SER A 80 14.37 7.46 3.49
N TYR A 81 13.31 6.83 3.03
CA TYR A 81 11.96 7.05 3.52
C TYR A 81 11.83 6.79 5.03
N GLU A 82 12.37 5.66 5.52
CA GLU A 82 12.36 5.35 6.95
C GLU A 82 13.08 6.44 7.76
N ARG A 83 14.27 6.85 7.33
CA ARG A 83 15.06 7.91 8.00
C ARG A 83 14.39 9.28 8.00
N ASN A 84 13.50 9.51 7.03
CA ASN A 84 12.76 10.76 6.88
C ASN A 84 11.34 10.70 7.45
N GLY A 85 11.00 9.67 8.23
CA GLY A 85 9.78 9.65 9.05
C GLY A 85 8.61 8.88 8.47
N ALA A 86 8.82 8.00 7.45
CA ALA A 86 7.80 7.04 7.05
C ALA A 86 7.45 6.11 8.22
N SER A 87 6.17 5.86 8.43
CA SER A 87 5.66 4.91 9.43
C SER A 87 5.72 3.47 8.92
N ALA A 88 5.54 3.31 7.62
CA ALA A 88 5.62 2.05 6.89
C ALA A 88 6.02 2.33 5.44
N LEU A 89 6.33 1.27 4.70
CA LEU A 89 6.61 1.34 3.27
C LEU A 89 5.56 0.55 2.49
N SER A 90 5.28 1.00 1.27
CA SER A 90 4.61 0.25 0.21
C SER A 90 5.64 0.03 -0.92
N ILE A 91 5.83 -1.21 -1.37
CA ILE A 91 6.79 -1.51 -2.44
C ILE A 91 6.08 -2.27 -3.55
N LEU A 92 6.02 -1.66 -4.74
CA LEU A 92 5.44 -2.28 -5.94
C LEU A 92 6.28 -3.48 -6.38
N THR A 93 5.61 -4.63 -6.60
CA THR A 93 6.24 -5.86 -7.03
C THR A 93 5.82 -6.30 -8.42
N ASP A 94 4.71 -5.78 -8.96
CA ASP A 94 4.32 -6.00 -10.35
C ASP A 94 5.36 -5.43 -11.33
N SER A 95 5.86 -6.29 -12.22
CA SER A 95 6.96 -5.93 -13.12
C SER A 95 6.48 -5.18 -14.36
N TYR A 96 5.42 -5.64 -14.97
CA TYR A 96 4.98 -5.17 -16.29
C TYR A 96 4.30 -3.80 -16.24
N TYR A 97 3.32 -3.65 -15.35
CA TYR A 97 2.55 -2.42 -15.25
C TYR A 97 3.20 -1.36 -14.36
N PHE A 98 3.89 -1.79 -13.29
CA PHE A 98 4.42 -0.88 -12.27
C PHE A 98 5.96 -0.82 -12.19
N GLY A 99 6.66 -1.60 -13.02
CA GLY A 99 8.12 -1.63 -13.03
C GLY A 99 8.72 -2.13 -11.71
N GLY A 100 7.93 -2.90 -10.96
CA GLY A 100 8.26 -3.48 -9.67
C GLY A 100 9.04 -4.79 -9.78
N SER A 101 9.36 -5.35 -8.63
CA SER A 101 9.94 -6.69 -8.49
C SER A 101 9.91 -7.12 -7.02
N ASN A 102 9.68 -8.39 -6.76
CA ASN A 102 9.84 -9.00 -5.43
C ASN A 102 11.21 -8.71 -4.81
N ILE A 103 12.24 -8.64 -5.65
CA ILE A 103 13.62 -8.35 -5.26
C ILE A 103 13.76 -6.95 -4.60
N HIS A 104 12.87 -6.00 -4.91
CA HIS A 104 12.90 -4.66 -4.32
C HIS A 104 12.66 -4.71 -2.80
N ILE A 105 11.74 -5.57 -2.34
CA ILE A 105 11.51 -5.77 -0.90
C ILE A 105 12.76 -6.38 -0.24
N ARG A 106 13.32 -7.40 -0.86
CA ARG A 106 14.56 -8.02 -0.35
C ARG A 106 15.70 -7.00 -0.26
N ASN A 107 15.88 -6.17 -1.28
CA ASN A 107 16.92 -5.13 -1.29
C ASN A 107 16.70 -4.09 -0.17
N ALA A 108 15.45 -3.67 0.07
CA ALA A 108 15.11 -2.81 1.18
C ALA A 108 15.48 -3.46 2.54
N LYS A 109 15.14 -4.74 2.72
CA LYS A 109 15.50 -5.50 3.95
C LYS A 109 17.03 -5.66 4.11
N LEU A 110 17.76 -5.93 3.04
CA LEU A 110 19.23 -6.00 3.06
C LEU A 110 19.85 -4.64 3.41
N SER A 111 19.22 -3.54 3.06
CA SER A 111 19.59 -2.18 3.47
C SER A 111 19.16 -1.82 4.89
N LYS A 112 18.70 -2.83 5.66
CA LYS A 112 18.30 -2.73 7.08
C LYS A 112 17.07 -1.86 7.33
N VAL A 113 16.14 -1.79 6.39
CA VAL A 113 14.81 -1.24 6.65
C VAL A 113 14.15 -2.07 7.77
N SER A 114 13.76 -1.38 8.85
CA SER A 114 13.18 -1.98 10.06
C SER A 114 11.66 -1.80 10.15
N ILE A 115 11.12 -0.74 9.53
CA ILE A 115 9.67 -0.49 9.50
C ILE A 115 8.93 -1.52 8.64
N PRO A 116 7.61 -1.73 8.86
CA PRO A 116 6.81 -2.66 8.08
C PRO A 116 6.79 -2.33 6.59
N ILE A 117 6.72 -3.39 5.76
CA ILE A 117 6.63 -3.27 4.31
C ILE A 117 5.36 -3.94 3.82
N LEU A 118 4.54 -3.18 3.09
CA LEU A 118 3.40 -3.67 2.32
C LEU A 118 3.89 -4.23 0.98
N TYR A 119 3.55 -5.49 0.70
CA TYR A 119 3.69 -6.11 -0.62
C TYR A 119 2.57 -5.56 -1.52
N LYS A 120 2.91 -4.62 -2.39
CA LYS A 120 1.95 -3.95 -3.28
C LYS A 120 1.95 -4.64 -4.65
N ASP A 121 0.99 -5.53 -4.85
CA ASP A 121 0.76 -6.28 -6.10
C ASP A 121 -0.73 -6.51 -6.30
N ILE A 122 -1.12 -7.00 -7.46
CA ILE A 122 -2.44 -7.54 -7.72
C ILE A 122 -2.41 -9.03 -7.35
N ILE A 123 -2.86 -9.35 -6.15
CA ILE A 123 -2.87 -10.73 -5.65
C ILE A 123 -4.11 -11.44 -6.19
N VAL A 124 -3.86 -12.55 -6.90
CA VAL A 124 -4.88 -13.41 -7.54
C VAL A 124 -4.68 -14.90 -7.24
N ASP A 125 -3.66 -15.23 -6.45
CA ASP A 125 -3.29 -16.61 -6.13
C ASP A 125 -2.49 -16.65 -4.81
N GLU A 126 -2.73 -17.68 -3.98
CA GLU A 126 -2.00 -17.87 -2.72
C GLU A 126 -0.48 -17.92 -2.88
N TYR A 127 0.01 -18.34 -4.04
CA TYR A 127 1.45 -18.36 -4.34
C TYR A 127 2.11 -17.01 -4.10
N GLN A 128 1.44 -15.91 -4.45
CA GLN A 128 1.95 -14.56 -4.25
C GLN A 128 2.04 -14.20 -2.75
N ILE A 129 1.17 -14.76 -1.91
CA ILE A 129 1.20 -14.54 -0.46
C ILE A 129 2.45 -15.21 0.14
N TYR A 130 2.77 -16.43 -0.29
CA TYR A 130 4.04 -17.08 0.08
C TYR A 130 5.26 -16.32 -0.43
N GLN A 131 5.20 -15.77 -1.67
CA GLN A 131 6.27 -14.89 -2.17
C GLN A 131 6.44 -13.65 -1.29
N ALA A 132 5.36 -12.96 -0.93
CA ALA A 132 5.40 -11.80 -0.04
C ALA A 132 6.13 -12.10 1.27
N LYS A 133 5.80 -13.24 1.91
CA LYS A 133 6.48 -13.70 3.12
C LYS A 133 7.96 -13.99 2.88
N LEU A 134 8.27 -14.72 1.80
CA LEU A 134 9.66 -15.10 1.48
C LEU A 134 10.56 -13.87 1.27
N TYR A 135 10.04 -12.81 0.65
CA TYR A 135 10.80 -11.59 0.41
C TYR A 135 10.83 -10.64 1.62
N GLY A 136 10.06 -10.90 2.66
CA GLY A 136 10.13 -10.18 3.94
C GLY A 136 9.09 -9.06 4.10
N ALA A 137 7.96 -9.17 3.41
CA ALA A 137 6.83 -8.27 3.63
C ALA A 137 6.18 -8.52 5.00
N SER A 138 5.57 -7.49 5.57
CA SER A 138 4.83 -7.51 6.82
C SER A 138 3.32 -7.54 6.60
N ALA A 139 2.88 -7.04 5.45
CA ALA A 139 1.49 -6.99 5.03
C ALA A 139 1.39 -7.19 3.52
N ILE A 140 0.20 -7.61 3.07
CA ILE A 140 -0.15 -7.72 1.66
C ILE A 140 -1.31 -6.79 1.31
N LEU A 141 -1.39 -6.40 0.02
CA LEU A 141 -2.56 -5.73 -0.53
C LEU A 141 -3.53 -6.77 -1.10
N LEU A 142 -4.80 -6.66 -0.76
CA LEU A 142 -5.90 -7.28 -1.50
C LEU A 142 -6.76 -6.18 -2.10
N ILE A 143 -7.27 -6.38 -3.33
CA ILE A 143 -8.09 -5.41 -4.04
C ILE A 143 -9.48 -6.00 -4.21
N ALA A 144 -10.49 -5.37 -3.60
CA ALA A 144 -11.87 -5.88 -3.58
C ALA A 144 -12.42 -6.14 -4.99
N SER A 145 -12.17 -5.25 -5.95
CA SER A 145 -12.62 -5.41 -7.34
C SER A 145 -11.92 -6.52 -8.14
N CYS A 146 -10.85 -7.11 -7.59
CA CYS A 146 -10.12 -8.22 -8.23
C CYS A 146 -10.54 -9.60 -7.75
N LEU A 147 -11.28 -9.70 -6.65
CA LEU A 147 -11.54 -10.94 -5.91
C LEU A 147 -13.01 -11.07 -5.56
N THR A 148 -13.53 -12.30 -5.49
CA THR A 148 -14.79 -12.56 -4.79
C THR A 148 -14.58 -12.43 -3.27
N LYS A 149 -15.67 -12.27 -2.49
CA LYS A 149 -15.58 -12.24 -1.02
C LYS A 149 -14.95 -13.53 -0.47
N GLU A 150 -15.26 -14.69 -1.05
CA GLU A 150 -14.72 -15.99 -0.67
C GLU A 150 -13.22 -16.10 -0.94
N GLU A 151 -12.75 -15.65 -2.11
CA GLU A 151 -11.33 -15.58 -2.44
C GLU A 151 -10.60 -14.63 -1.49
N CYS A 152 -11.19 -13.45 -1.25
CA CYS A 152 -10.64 -12.45 -0.34
C CYS A 152 -10.48 -13.00 1.08
N GLN A 153 -11.52 -13.67 1.64
CA GLN A 153 -11.43 -14.32 2.96
C GLN A 153 -10.35 -15.40 2.98
N THR A 154 -10.27 -16.24 1.96
CA THR A 154 -9.23 -17.28 1.86
C THR A 154 -7.83 -16.66 1.89
N PHE A 155 -7.62 -15.54 1.22
CA PHE A 155 -6.32 -14.86 1.19
C PHE A 155 -6.01 -14.11 2.50
N ILE A 156 -7.02 -13.55 3.18
CA ILE A 156 -6.87 -12.99 4.52
C ILE A 156 -6.40 -14.09 5.49
N ASP A 157 -7.09 -15.23 5.51
CA ASP A 157 -6.76 -16.34 6.40
C ASP A 157 -5.34 -16.85 6.11
N LYS A 158 -4.95 -16.94 4.83
CA LYS A 158 -3.60 -17.36 4.43
C LYS A 158 -2.54 -16.35 4.86
N ALA A 159 -2.79 -15.05 4.73
CA ALA A 159 -1.87 -14.02 5.20
C ALA A 159 -1.66 -14.11 6.72
N HIS A 160 -2.74 -14.27 7.47
CA HIS A 160 -2.68 -14.42 8.93
C HIS A 160 -1.95 -15.71 9.36
N GLU A 161 -2.18 -16.85 8.65
CA GLU A 161 -1.41 -18.08 8.86
C GLU A 161 0.10 -17.85 8.73
N LEU A 162 0.50 -17.00 7.78
CA LEU A 162 1.88 -16.62 7.54
C LEU A 162 2.35 -15.43 8.39
N GLN A 163 1.54 -14.99 9.37
CA GLN A 163 1.84 -13.86 10.25
C GLN A 163 2.11 -12.56 9.47
N MET A 164 1.32 -12.32 8.45
CA MET A 164 1.25 -11.04 7.73
C MET A 164 -0.13 -10.44 7.89
N GLU A 165 -0.20 -9.11 7.86
CA GLU A 165 -1.45 -8.36 7.87
C GLU A 165 -1.96 -8.10 6.45
N VAL A 166 -3.21 -7.66 6.36
CA VAL A 166 -3.88 -7.34 5.09
C VAL A 166 -4.35 -5.90 5.08
N LEU A 167 -3.96 -5.15 4.03
CA LEU A 167 -4.61 -3.92 3.62
C LEU A 167 -5.59 -4.27 2.49
N LEU A 168 -6.90 -4.12 2.75
CA LEU A 168 -7.95 -4.34 1.76
C LEU A 168 -8.29 -3.01 1.09
N GLU A 169 -7.97 -2.90 -0.19
CA GLU A 169 -8.19 -1.72 -1.03
C GLU A 169 -9.60 -1.76 -1.65
N MET A 170 -10.33 -0.66 -1.51
CA MET A 170 -11.70 -0.46 -2.01
C MET A 170 -11.82 0.88 -2.73
N HIS A 171 -12.65 0.96 -3.78
CA HIS A 171 -12.79 2.13 -4.66
C HIS A 171 -14.21 2.69 -4.71
N THR A 172 -15.20 1.88 -4.37
CA THR A 172 -16.63 2.19 -4.51
C THR A 172 -17.40 1.88 -3.23
N GLU A 173 -18.60 2.46 -3.12
CA GLU A 173 -19.50 2.18 -1.99
C GLU A 173 -19.84 0.68 -1.89
N ALA A 174 -20.10 0.01 -3.03
CA ALA A 174 -20.40 -1.42 -3.05
C ALA A 174 -19.22 -2.27 -2.52
N GLU A 175 -17.99 -1.86 -2.80
CA GLU A 175 -16.81 -2.58 -2.33
C GLU A 175 -16.61 -2.43 -0.81
N THR A 176 -17.17 -1.40 -0.16
CA THR A 176 -17.04 -1.25 1.30
C THR A 176 -17.66 -2.41 2.09
N GLU A 177 -18.56 -3.19 1.48
CA GLU A 177 -19.08 -4.42 2.08
C GLU A 177 -17.99 -5.47 2.37
N TYR A 178 -16.87 -5.44 1.63
CA TYR A 178 -15.75 -6.35 1.89
C TYR A 178 -15.07 -6.08 3.25
N ALA A 179 -15.27 -4.92 3.85
CA ALA A 179 -14.77 -4.62 5.19
C ALA A 179 -15.37 -5.53 6.29
N GLU A 180 -16.52 -6.19 6.02
CA GLU A 180 -17.12 -7.21 6.88
C GLU A 180 -16.21 -8.43 7.08
N LEU A 181 -15.28 -8.69 6.15
CA LEU A 181 -14.28 -9.75 6.25
C LEU A 181 -13.20 -9.46 7.31
N ARG A 182 -13.24 -8.28 7.92
CA ARG A 182 -12.34 -7.82 8.99
C ARG A 182 -10.85 -7.92 8.65
N PRO A 183 -10.41 -7.30 7.54
CA PRO A 183 -8.98 -7.13 7.28
C PRO A 183 -8.33 -6.28 8.38
N ASP A 184 -7.02 -6.33 8.53
CA ASP A 184 -6.29 -5.54 9.53
C ASP A 184 -6.37 -4.04 9.24
N MET A 185 -6.43 -3.67 7.96
CA MET A 185 -6.56 -2.29 7.49
C MET A 185 -7.55 -2.20 6.33
N CYS A 186 -8.40 -1.17 6.35
CA CYS A 186 -9.35 -0.84 5.30
C CYS A 186 -8.84 0.36 4.50
N GLY A 187 -8.53 0.17 3.21
CA GLY A 187 -8.02 1.21 2.32
C GLY A 187 -9.12 1.78 1.40
N ILE A 188 -9.21 3.10 1.30
CA ILE A 188 -9.99 3.76 0.25
C ILE A 188 -8.99 4.35 -0.76
N ASN A 189 -9.04 3.84 -1.99
CA ASN A 189 -8.23 4.36 -3.08
C ASN A 189 -9.01 5.43 -3.85
N ASN A 190 -8.50 6.66 -3.79
CA ASN A 190 -9.09 7.82 -4.46
C ASN A 190 -8.92 7.78 -5.99
N LYS A 191 -8.05 6.91 -6.50
CA LYS A 191 -7.83 6.76 -7.94
C LYS A 191 -8.78 5.72 -8.51
N ASP A 192 -9.52 6.12 -9.52
CA ASP A 192 -10.32 5.20 -10.31
C ASP A 192 -9.43 4.32 -11.19
N ILE A 193 -9.66 3.01 -11.17
CA ILE A 193 -8.80 2.04 -11.86
C ILE A 193 -8.94 2.15 -13.38
N GLU A 194 -10.13 2.47 -13.88
CA GLU A 194 -10.43 2.48 -15.32
C GLU A 194 -10.08 3.83 -15.94
N SER A 195 -10.60 4.93 -15.39
CA SER A 195 -10.38 6.28 -15.92
C SER A 195 -9.03 6.85 -15.51
N SER A 196 -8.42 6.32 -14.46
CA SER A 196 -7.23 6.89 -13.79
C SER A 196 -7.47 8.28 -13.19
N GLU A 197 -8.70 8.72 -13.10
CA GLU A 197 -9.07 9.95 -12.40
C GLU A 197 -8.85 9.82 -10.90
N ILE A 198 -8.45 10.92 -10.28
CA ILE A 198 -8.20 10.98 -8.83
C ILE A 198 -9.21 11.94 -8.21
N ASP A 199 -10.01 11.41 -7.29
CA ASP A 199 -10.97 12.19 -6.51
C ASP A 199 -10.81 11.88 -5.01
N VAL A 200 -10.16 12.78 -4.30
CA VAL A 200 -9.92 12.64 -2.85
C VAL A 200 -11.21 12.69 -2.03
N ASN A 201 -12.31 13.22 -2.58
CA ASN A 201 -13.60 13.22 -1.90
C ASN A 201 -14.11 11.81 -1.62
N LYS A 202 -13.72 10.80 -2.41
CA LYS A 202 -14.04 9.38 -2.12
C LYS A 202 -13.67 8.98 -0.69
N SER A 203 -12.48 9.38 -0.21
CA SER A 203 -12.07 9.08 1.17
C SER A 203 -12.95 9.76 2.21
N PHE A 204 -13.50 10.96 1.95
CA PHE A 204 -14.44 11.61 2.84
C PHE A 204 -15.82 10.96 2.81
N GLU A 205 -16.33 10.65 1.62
CA GLU A 205 -17.67 10.11 1.40
C GLU A 205 -17.81 8.67 1.94
N LEU A 206 -16.80 7.83 1.70
CA LEU A 206 -16.84 6.42 2.07
C LEU A 206 -16.41 6.15 3.52
N PHE A 207 -15.87 7.14 4.23
CA PHE A 207 -15.39 6.98 5.60
C PHE A 207 -16.43 6.34 6.53
N ALA A 208 -17.67 6.84 6.49
CA ALA A 208 -18.75 6.38 7.36
C ALA A 208 -19.28 4.97 7.03
N ARG A 209 -18.87 4.41 5.87
CA ARG A 209 -19.20 3.04 5.45
C ARG A 209 -18.25 2.00 6.02
N LEU A 210 -17.08 2.43 6.46
CA LEU A 210 -16.08 1.52 7.04
C LEU A 210 -16.37 1.26 8.52
N PRO A 211 -16.08 0.04 9.04
CA PRO A 211 -16.25 -0.28 10.45
C PRO A 211 -15.55 0.75 11.36
N VAL A 212 -16.20 1.12 12.46
CA VAL A 212 -15.71 2.16 13.37
C VAL A 212 -14.33 1.82 13.94
N ASP A 213 -14.12 0.56 14.27
CA ASP A 213 -12.92 0.02 14.90
C ASP A 213 -11.81 -0.38 13.91
N SER A 214 -12.06 -0.28 12.60
CA SER A 214 -11.04 -0.59 11.59
C SER A 214 -9.95 0.48 11.50
N ILE A 215 -8.71 0.06 11.20
CA ILE A 215 -7.63 0.98 10.83
C ILE A 215 -7.85 1.41 9.39
N LYS A 216 -8.09 2.70 9.19
CA LYS A 216 -8.46 3.27 7.89
C LYS A 216 -7.26 3.90 7.21
N VAL A 217 -7.08 3.58 5.92
CA VAL A 217 -5.99 4.08 5.06
C VAL A 217 -6.59 4.82 3.87
N SER A 218 -6.14 6.04 3.59
CA SER A 218 -6.46 6.76 2.35
C SER A 218 -5.29 6.63 1.39
N GLU A 219 -5.59 6.34 0.12
CA GLU A 219 -4.59 6.06 -0.90
C GLU A 219 -4.81 6.93 -2.14
N SER A 220 -3.74 7.35 -2.78
CA SER A 220 -3.71 8.17 -4.00
C SER A 220 -4.24 9.61 -3.84
N GLY A 221 -3.63 10.54 -4.58
CA GLY A 221 -4.10 11.93 -4.67
C GLY A 221 -3.80 12.81 -3.46
N LEU A 222 -3.05 12.33 -2.50
CA LEU A 222 -2.74 13.03 -1.25
C LEU A 222 -1.55 13.99 -1.43
N TYR A 223 -1.71 14.96 -2.34
CA TYR A 223 -0.64 15.92 -2.69
C TYR A 223 -0.53 17.08 -1.70
N ASP A 224 -1.64 17.45 -1.05
CA ASP A 224 -1.71 18.58 -0.12
C ASP A 224 -1.69 18.08 1.35
N PRO A 225 -0.71 18.51 2.17
CA PRO A 225 -0.68 18.18 3.58
C PRO A 225 -1.95 18.58 4.36
N ASN A 226 -2.67 19.62 3.92
CA ASN A 226 -3.93 20.01 4.56
C ASN A 226 -5.03 18.98 4.35
N THR A 227 -5.08 18.35 3.18
CA THR A 227 -5.99 17.23 2.92
C THR A 227 -5.70 16.06 3.88
N VAL A 228 -4.43 15.73 4.07
CA VAL A 228 -4.02 14.68 5.02
C VAL A 228 -4.44 15.05 6.46
N LYS A 229 -4.28 16.32 6.88
CA LYS A 229 -4.77 16.79 8.19
C LYS A 229 -6.27 16.62 8.36
N GLN A 230 -7.06 16.96 7.33
CA GLN A 230 -8.52 16.82 7.35
C GLN A 230 -8.94 15.36 7.44
N LEU A 231 -8.35 14.47 6.64
CA LEU A 231 -8.61 13.04 6.67
C LEU A 231 -8.21 12.42 8.03
N LYS A 232 -7.09 12.88 8.60
CA LYS A 232 -6.67 12.45 9.93
C LYS A 232 -7.65 12.90 11.01
N ALA A 233 -8.13 14.13 10.95
CA ALA A 233 -9.16 14.64 11.86
C ALA A 233 -10.49 13.90 11.73
N LEU A 234 -10.81 13.39 10.52
CA LEU A 234 -11.98 12.55 10.28
C LEU A 234 -11.83 11.16 10.92
N GLY A 235 -10.59 10.63 11.04
CA GLY A 235 -10.33 9.34 11.68
C GLY A 235 -9.48 8.36 10.85
N TYR A 236 -8.93 8.78 9.71
CA TYR A 236 -7.92 7.99 9.01
C TYR A 236 -6.63 7.91 9.82
N SER A 237 -6.05 6.72 9.89
CA SER A 237 -4.77 6.45 10.57
C SER A 237 -3.60 6.36 9.61
N GLY A 238 -3.83 5.91 8.36
CA GLY A 238 -2.80 5.71 7.35
C GLY A 238 -3.02 6.54 6.09
N PHE A 239 -1.90 6.94 5.44
CA PHE A 239 -1.89 7.74 4.23
C PHE A 239 -0.83 7.20 3.28
N LEU A 240 -1.26 6.53 2.19
CA LEU A 240 -0.36 5.93 1.22
C LEU A 240 -0.03 6.91 0.10
N ILE A 241 1.24 7.31 0.03
CA ILE A 241 1.74 8.37 -0.86
C ILE A 241 3.02 7.90 -1.54
N GLY A 242 3.03 7.93 -2.88
CA GLY A 242 4.19 7.46 -3.66
C GLY A 242 4.63 8.41 -4.76
N GLU A 243 3.83 8.55 -5.81
CA GLU A 243 4.20 9.24 -7.05
C GLU A 243 4.76 10.65 -6.80
N GLN A 244 4.15 11.40 -5.86
CA GLN A 244 4.58 12.75 -5.51
C GLN A 244 6.03 12.79 -5.03
N PHE A 245 6.43 11.84 -4.18
CA PHE A 245 7.79 11.78 -3.67
C PHE A 245 8.76 11.23 -4.72
N MET A 246 8.36 10.17 -5.41
CA MET A 246 9.20 9.50 -6.41
C MET A 246 9.54 10.36 -7.62
N ARG A 247 8.76 11.42 -7.90
CA ARG A 247 9.04 12.41 -8.95
C ARG A 247 10.15 13.40 -8.56
N GLN A 248 10.49 13.49 -7.28
CA GLN A 248 11.49 14.44 -6.80
C GLN A 248 12.91 13.86 -6.93
N PRO A 249 13.93 14.71 -7.10
CA PRO A 249 15.32 14.27 -7.16
C PRO A 249 15.76 13.48 -5.91
N ASP A 250 15.25 13.86 -4.74
CA ASP A 250 15.42 13.15 -3.47
C ASP A 250 14.04 12.84 -2.85
N PRO A 251 13.53 11.61 -3.08
CA PRO A 251 12.23 11.20 -2.56
C PRO A 251 12.14 11.23 -1.02
N GLY A 252 13.24 10.90 -0.32
CA GLY A 252 13.27 10.92 1.14
C GLY A 252 13.17 12.34 1.70
N LEU A 253 13.91 13.29 1.12
CA LEU A 253 13.81 14.70 1.49
C LEU A 253 12.41 15.24 1.18
N ALA A 254 11.82 14.87 0.05
CA ALA A 254 10.46 15.27 -0.31
C ALA A 254 9.43 14.81 0.73
N LEU A 255 9.56 13.58 1.22
CA LEU A 255 8.75 13.06 2.33
C LEU A 255 8.96 13.89 3.61
N ASN A 256 10.20 14.21 3.97
CA ASN A 256 10.51 14.99 5.16
C ASN A 256 9.87 16.38 5.11
N VAL A 257 9.99 17.07 3.96
CA VAL A 257 9.34 18.37 3.74
C VAL A 257 7.83 18.26 3.86
N PHE A 258 7.22 17.22 3.28
CA PHE A 258 5.78 16.97 3.40
C PHE A 258 5.35 16.78 4.86
N ILE A 259 6.05 15.94 5.61
CA ILE A 259 5.78 15.68 7.03
C ILE A 259 5.92 16.96 7.85
N SER A 260 6.92 17.80 7.59
CA SER A 260 7.10 19.05 8.33
C SER A 260 5.90 19.99 8.20
N GLN A 261 5.23 19.97 7.05
CA GLN A 261 4.03 20.77 6.80
C GLN A 261 2.78 20.23 7.51
N LEU A 262 2.77 18.96 7.91
CA LEU A 262 1.68 18.41 8.73
C LEU A 262 1.62 19.03 10.13
N TRP A 263 2.72 19.57 10.62
CA TRP A 263 2.83 20.16 11.97
C TRP A 263 2.71 21.68 12.00
N THR A 264 2.81 22.35 10.84
CA THR A 264 2.59 23.81 10.80
C THR A 264 1.11 24.09 11.10
N PRO A 265 0.82 25.01 12.05
CA PRO A 265 -0.57 25.45 12.25
C PRO A 265 -1.13 25.93 10.93
N THR A 266 -2.34 25.49 10.57
CA THR A 266 -3.10 26.09 9.48
C THR A 266 -3.25 27.57 9.82
N GLY A 267 -2.82 28.48 8.92
CA GLY A 267 -3.02 29.92 9.09
C GLY A 267 -4.48 30.26 9.41
N PRO A 268 -4.78 31.49 9.87
CA PRO A 268 -6.11 31.86 10.32
C PRO A 268 -7.15 31.51 9.24
N LEU A 269 -8.24 30.88 9.67
CA LEU A 269 -9.37 30.57 8.81
C LEU A 269 -9.80 31.85 8.07
N PRO A 270 -10.07 31.83 6.76
CA PRO A 270 -10.56 32.99 6.05
C PRO A 270 -11.89 33.42 6.71
N GLY A 271 -11.89 34.59 7.35
CA GLY A 271 -13.07 35.13 8.02
C GLY A 271 -12.94 35.44 9.51
N SER A 272 -11.78 35.26 10.14
CA SER A 272 -11.55 35.78 11.50
C SER A 272 -11.43 37.29 11.45
N PRO A 273 -12.24 38.06 12.21
CA PRO A 273 -12.07 39.51 12.27
C PRO A 273 -10.72 39.84 12.91
N THR A 274 -9.93 40.67 12.22
CA THR A 274 -8.74 41.29 12.78
C THR A 274 -9.14 42.18 13.97
N PRO A 275 -8.35 42.19 15.07
CA PRO A 275 -8.61 43.00 16.22
C PRO A 275 -8.55 44.50 15.93
#